data_e6622b43a21297ca257a9d630e0d2237
#
_entry.id   e6622b43a21297ca257a9d630e0d2237
#
_cell.length_a   1.000
_cell.length_b   1.000
_cell.length_c   1.000
_cell.angle_alpha   90.00
_cell.angle_beta   90.00
_cell.angle_gamma   90.00
#
_symmetry.space_group_name_H-M   'P 1'
#
loop_
_entity.id
_entity.type
_entity.pdbx_description
1 polymer ?
#
loop_
_entity_poly.entity_id
_entity_poly.type
_entity_poly.pdbx_seq_one_letter_code
_entity_poly.pdbx_strand_id
1 'polypeptide(L)'
;YSPHALAAKPRDIFPLDYDTLPAALPGQHHYLLACVDNWAANPNNLGNTDGVMMVTFDTRAKRLLFTTFMREMLVQRPDGGIGRITYIAKNNGVEALARTISTHFGVKVDKYILFGMDNVQKIIDALGGVPITVTNEEADYLNRYRIARNATTPSMDKAGTYLFGGHAAVIYMRIRKVGGDGDAGRNRRMRTVLSTLAQQYRDVTLTQALAVLSSVTDNLCNTNMSMNDMLQALGYAMQVAGATPEGLQMPPDEAMEPITYADMSTRQVDFEKSRNDLQAFLDNSFVVVDD
;
A
#
# COMPACT_ATOMS: atom_id res chain seq x y z
N TYR A 1 -23.79 11.67 29.45
CA TYR A 1 -22.43 11.62 30.03
C TYR A 1 -21.98 10.18 29.92
N SER A 2 -21.23 9.84 28.86
CA SER A 2 -20.47 8.60 28.82
C SER A 2 -19.20 8.81 29.66
N PRO A 3 -18.85 7.90 30.56
CA PRO A 3 -17.61 8.00 31.30
C PRO A 3 -16.47 7.99 30.27
N HIS A 4 -15.54 8.96 30.38
CA HIS A 4 -14.29 8.95 29.65
C HIS A 4 -13.63 7.59 29.90
N ALA A 5 -13.59 6.72 28.91
CA ALA A 5 -12.78 5.53 28.97
C ALA A 5 -11.35 6.02 29.23
N LEU A 6 -10.77 5.65 30.35
CA LEU A 6 -9.38 5.91 30.66
C LEU A 6 -8.56 5.53 29.43
N ALA A 7 -7.81 6.48 28.88
CA ALA A 7 -6.97 6.22 27.71
C ALA A 7 -6.05 5.03 28.04
N ALA A 8 -6.28 3.90 27.39
CA ALA A 8 -5.52 2.71 27.67
C ALA A 8 -4.04 2.98 27.31
N LYS A 9 -3.13 2.65 28.21
CA LYS A 9 -1.70 2.74 27.94
C LYS A 9 -1.37 1.71 26.87
N PRO A 10 -0.76 2.09 25.73
CA PRO A 10 -0.35 1.11 24.74
C PRO A 10 0.69 0.15 25.32
N ARG A 11 0.71 -1.09 24.86
CA ARG A 11 1.76 -2.06 25.21
C ARG A 11 3.10 -1.54 24.70
N ASP A 12 4.16 -1.92 25.36
CA ASP A 12 5.52 -1.60 24.90
C ASP A 12 5.76 -2.28 23.54
N ILE A 13 6.42 -1.56 22.64
CA ILE A 13 6.74 -2.02 21.29
C ILE A 13 8.26 -2.19 21.20
N PHE A 14 8.68 -3.39 20.86
CA PHE A 14 10.10 -3.74 20.70
C PHE A 14 10.38 -4.09 19.23
N PRO A 15 10.79 -3.12 18.41
CA PRO A 15 11.22 -3.40 17.05
C PRO A 15 12.51 -4.22 17.04
N LEU A 16 12.70 -4.99 15.97
CA LEU A 16 13.93 -5.72 15.74
C LEU A 16 15.06 -4.75 15.36
N ASP A 17 16.29 -5.16 15.57
CA ASP A 17 17.44 -4.42 15.08
C ASP A 17 17.53 -4.56 13.55
N TYR A 18 17.55 -3.44 12.85
CA TYR A 18 17.59 -3.40 11.38
C TYR A 18 18.83 -4.10 10.81
N ASP A 19 19.98 -3.98 11.46
CA ASP A 19 21.24 -4.52 10.96
C ASP A 19 21.31 -6.06 11.10
N THR A 20 20.50 -6.62 12.00
CA THR A 20 20.38 -8.08 12.21
C THR A 20 19.23 -8.72 11.43
N LEU A 21 18.42 -7.93 10.70
CA LEU A 21 17.33 -8.47 9.91
C LEU A 21 17.86 -9.44 8.84
N PRO A 22 17.17 -10.57 8.61
CA PRO A 22 17.55 -11.50 7.57
C PRO A 22 17.48 -10.85 6.19
N ALA A 23 18.32 -11.30 5.28
CA ALA A 23 18.18 -10.96 3.88
C ALA A 23 16.85 -11.51 3.33
N ALA A 24 16.36 -10.92 2.25
CA ALA A 24 15.22 -11.45 1.53
C ALA A 24 15.44 -12.91 1.12
N LEU A 25 14.39 -13.70 1.05
CA LEU A 25 14.45 -15.06 0.55
C LEU A 25 15.02 -15.10 -0.88
N PRO A 26 15.75 -16.17 -1.25
CA PRO A 26 16.35 -16.24 -2.58
C PRO A 26 15.32 -16.04 -3.70
N GLY A 27 15.57 -15.07 -4.55
CA GLY A 27 14.68 -14.69 -5.65
C GLY A 27 13.63 -13.67 -5.28
N GLN A 28 13.51 -13.29 -4.01
CA GLN A 28 12.57 -12.22 -3.59
C GLN A 28 13.23 -10.85 -3.57
N HIS A 29 12.51 -9.87 -4.09
CA HIS A 29 12.93 -8.48 -4.17
C HIS A 29 11.79 -7.59 -3.66
N HIS A 30 12.04 -6.87 -2.55
CA HIS A 30 11.04 -6.07 -1.85
C HIS A 30 11.20 -4.58 -2.16
N TYR A 31 10.08 -3.92 -2.47
CA TYR A 31 10.02 -2.48 -2.73
C TYR A 31 8.87 -1.88 -1.93
N LEU A 32 9.11 -0.77 -1.24
CA LEU A 32 8.06 -0.04 -0.55
C LEU A 32 7.45 0.99 -1.48
N LEU A 33 6.15 0.90 -1.70
CA LEU A 33 5.35 1.95 -2.32
C LEU A 33 4.59 2.68 -1.22
N ALA A 34 4.77 3.98 -1.14
CA ALA A 34 4.04 4.82 -0.20
C ALA A 34 3.28 5.92 -0.95
N CYS A 35 2.06 6.21 -0.52
CA CYS A 35 1.26 7.29 -1.05
C CYS A 35 0.81 8.21 0.08
N VAL A 36 1.04 9.51 -0.09
CA VAL A 36 0.66 10.54 0.88
C VAL A 36 -0.66 11.22 0.49
N ASP A 37 -1.38 11.74 1.51
CA ASP A 37 -2.70 12.37 1.36
C ASP A 37 -2.65 13.80 0.81
N ASN A 38 -1.53 14.21 0.25
CA ASN A 38 -1.30 15.51 -0.35
C ASN A 38 -1.32 15.39 -1.88
N TRP A 39 -2.22 16.15 -2.55
CA TRP A 39 -2.31 16.17 -4.00
C TRP A 39 -1.07 16.77 -4.65
N ALA A 40 -0.52 17.85 -4.08
CA ALA A 40 0.67 18.52 -4.55
C ALA A 40 1.91 18.17 -3.71
N ALA A 41 2.06 16.90 -3.35
CA ALA A 41 3.18 16.44 -2.53
C ALA A 41 4.53 16.68 -3.24
N ASN A 42 5.49 17.14 -2.46
CA ASN A 42 6.88 17.27 -2.88
C ASN A 42 7.80 16.95 -1.68
N PRO A 43 9.10 16.74 -1.88
CA PRO A 43 10.01 16.33 -0.80
C PRO A 43 10.02 17.21 0.44
N ASN A 44 9.66 18.50 0.30
CA ASN A 44 9.62 19.48 1.39
C ASN A 44 8.23 19.64 2.02
N ASN A 45 7.19 19.06 1.43
CA ASN A 45 5.81 19.15 1.88
C ASN A 45 5.07 17.83 1.64
N LEU A 46 5.38 16.86 2.50
CA LEU A 46 4.70 15.58 2.50
C LEU A 46 3.40 15.69 3.30
N GLY A 47 2.38 14.97 2.87
CA GLY A 47 1.19 14.72 3.66
C GLY A 47 1.37 13.51 4.59
N ASN A 48 0.27 13.10 5.25
CA ASN A 48 0.27 11.84 5.99
C ASN A 48 0.32 10.66 5.02
N THR A 49 0.97 9.58 5.40
CA THR A 49 1.02 8.39 4.55
C THR A 49 -0.29 7.63 4.64
N ASP A 50 -1.10 7.74 3.60
CA ASP A 50 -2.42 7.10 3.51
C ASP A 50 -2.35 5.68 2.93
N GLY A 51 -1.41 5.42 2.05
CA GLY A 51 -1.15 4.10 1.48
C GLY A 51 0.27 3.66 1.75
N VAL A 52 0.45 2.47 2.30
CA VAL A 52 1.75 1.82 2.49
C VAL A 52 1.62 0.39 2.00
N MET A 53 2.44 0.03 1.03
CA MET A 53 2.43 -1.31 0.45
C MET A 53 3.86 -1.76 0.15
N MET A 54 4.17 -2.99 0.51
CA MET A 54 5.36 -3.68 0.02
C MET A 54 4.98 -4.51 -1.20
N VAL A 55 5.65 -4.27 -2.30
CA VAL A 55 5.58 -5.11 -3.50
C VAL A 55 6.77 -6.05 -3.48
N THR A 56 6.50 -7.35 -3.60
CA THR A 56 7.52 -8.37 -3.67
C THR A 56 7.44 -9.07 -5.02
N PHE A 57 8.53 -9.02 -5.77
CA PHE A 57 8.74 -9.84 -6.96
C PHE A 57 9.49 -11.10 -6.53
N ASP A 58 8.80 -12.24 -6.52
CA ASP A 58 9.45 -13.54 -6.30
C ASP A 58 9.75 -14.17 -7.67
N THR A 59 10.95 -13.93 -8.15
CA THR A 59 11.39 -14.38 -9.47
C THR A 59 11.64 -15.90 -9.52
N ARG A 60 11.85 -16.54 -8.38
CA ARG A 60 12.07 -17.97 -8.26
C ARG A 60 10.75 -18.73 -8.26
N ALA A 61 9.80 -18.33 -7.41
CA ALA A 61 8.49 -18.96 -7.31
C ALA A 61 7.49 -18.42 -8.36
N LYS A 62 7.87 -17.38 -9.14
CA LYS A 62 7.00 -16.71 -10.12
C LYS A 62 5.75 -16.11 -9.49
N ARG A 63 5.91 -15.44 -8.34
CA ARG A 63 4.81 -14.82 -7.60
C ARG A 63 4.96 -13.29 -7.58
N LEU A 64 3.83 -12.60 -7.64
CA LEU A 64 3.72 -11.15 -7.42
C LEU A 64 2.90 -10.93 -6.16
N LEU A 65 3.53 -10.38 -5.11
CA LEU A 65 2.93 -10.26 -3.79
C LEU A 65 2.72 -8.79 -3.42
N PHE A 66 1.54 -8.46 -2.92
CA PHE A 66 1.18 -7.14 -2.40
C PHE A 66 0.86 -7.21 -0.91
N THR A 67 1.76 -6.73 -0.07
CA THR A 67 1.54 -6.62 1.37
C THR A 67 1.18 -5.18 1.72
N THR A 68 -0.06 -4.93 2.13
CA THR A 68 -0.52 -3.60 2.56
C THR A 68 -0.42 -3.45 4.06
N PHE A 69 0.01 -2.27 4.53
CA PHE A 69 0.14 -1.96 5.95
C PHE A 69 -0.94 -0.97 6.40
N MET A 70 -1.55 -1.26 7.56
CA MET A 70 -2.57 -0.40 8.15
C MET A 70 -1.95 0.90 8.66
N ARG A 71 -2.43 2.05 8.19
CA ARG A 71 -1.88 3.37 8.58
C ARG A 71 -2.14 3.77 10.03
N GLU A 72 -3.13 3.16 10.67
CA GLU A 72 -3.57 3.49 12.03
C GLU A 72 -2.82 2.72 13.11
N MET A 73 -1.94 1.79 12.73
CA MET A 73 -1.17 1.02 13.69
C MET A 73 -0.19 1.88 14.47
N LEU A 74 -0.09 1.57 15.76
CA LEU A 74 0.93 2.13 16.63
C LEU A 74 2.25 1.42 16.41
N VAL A 75 3.30 2.20 16.26
CA VAL A 75 4.69 1.75 16.07
C VAL A 75 5.62 2.50 17.01
N GLN A 76 6.78 1.97 17.28
CA GLN A 76 7.85 2.76 17.87
C GLN A 76 8.41 3.70 16.79
N ARG A 77 8.44 4.99 17.09
CA ARG A 77 8.99 6.01 16.22
C ARG A 77 10.52 6.05 16.31
N PRO A 78 11.21 6.69 15.35
CA PRO A 78 12.68 6.84 15.39
C PRO A 78 13.21 7.52 16.65
N ASP A 79 12.42 8.35 17.31
CA ASP A 79 12.77 9.02 18.58
C ASP A 79 12.52 8.15 19.82
N GLY A 80 12.12 6.89 19.65
CA GLY A 80 11.80 5.96 20.73
C GLY A 80 10.38 6.08 21.29
N GLY A 81 9.64 7.12 20.95
CA GLY A 81 8.24 7.29 21.35
C GLY A 81 7.29 6.39 20.56
N ILE A 82 6.05 6.28 21.02
CA ILE A 82 4.98 5.54 20.30
C ILE A 82 4.15 6.52 19.50
N GLY A 83 3.72 6.12 18.31
CA GLY A 83 2.84 6.91 17.46
C GLY A 83 2.30 6.12 16.26
N ARG A 84 1.38 6.75 15.52
CA ARG A 84 0.86 6.13 14.30
C ARG A 84 1.89 6.11 13.19
N ILE A 85 1.95 5.00 12.45
CA ILE A 85 2.87 4.86 11.32
C ILE A 85 2.62 5.90 10.22
N THR A 86 1.38 6.35 10.03
CA THR A 86 1.00 7.36 9.02
C THR A 86 1.80 8.67 9.11
N TYR A 87 2.35 8.99 10.29
CA TYR A 87 3.10 10.23 10.52
C TYR A 87 4.61 10.09 10.33
N ILE A 88 5.14 8.88 10.18
CA ILE A 88 6.58 8.64 10.13
C ILE A 88 7.22 9.34 8.93
N ALA A 89 6.69 9.13 7.71
CA ALA A 89 7.29 9.72 6.51
C ALA A 89 7.29 11.25 6.57
N LYS A 90 6.18 11.85 7.02
CA LYS A 90 6.04 13.31 7.15
C LYS A 90 7.04 13.90 8.15
N ASN A 91 7.28 13.25 9.27
CA ASN A 91 8.05 13.79 10.37
C ASN A 91 9.54 13.38 10.32
N ASN A 92 9.86 12.22 9.72
CA ASN A 92 11.17 11.60 9.80
C ASN A 92 11.72 11.19 8.41
N GLY A 93 10.95 11.39 7.33
CA GLY A 93 11.33 11.00 5.99
C GLY A 93 10.89 9.58 5.60
N VAL A 94 10.91 9.29 4.30
CA VAL A 94 10.41 8.02 3.74
C VAL A 94 11.33 6.85 4.08
N GLU A 95 12.64 7.10 4.19
CA GLU A 95 13.59 6.10 4.63
C GLU A 95 13.27 5.59 6.05
N ALA A 96 12.91 6.52 6.96
CA ALA A 96 12.47 6.15 8.30
C ALA A 96 11.18 5.31 8.28
N LEU A 97 10.25 5.57 7.36
CA LEU A 97 9.07 4.73 7.17
C LEU A 97 9.46 3.31 6.72
N ALA A 98 10.34 3.18 5.73
CA ALA A 98 10.82 1.89 5.24
C ALA A 98 11.54 1.11 6.35
N ARG A 99 12.39 1.78 7.12
CA ARG A 99 13.09 1.21 8.27
C ARG A 99 12.12 0.79 9.39
N THR A 100 11.08 1.60 9.65
CA THR A 100 10.03 1.25 10.62
C THR A 100 9.27 0.00 10.21
N ILE A 101 8.86 -0.12 8.94
CA ILE A 101 8.23 -1.35 8.41
C ILE A 101 9.19 -2.54 8.61
N SER A 102 10.45 -2.37 8.22
CA SER A 102 11.44 -3.45 8.28
C SER A 102 11.60 -3.99 9.71
N THR A 103 11.83 -3.11 10.69
CA THR A 103 12.11 -3.49 12.08
C THR A 103 10.90 -4.02 12.83
N HIS A 104 9.69 -3.58 12.47
CA HIS A 104 8.47 -4.04 13.13
C HIS A 104 7.98 -5.38 12.55
N PHE A 105 8.14 -5.58 11.25
CA PHE A 105 7.64 -6.78 10.55
C PHE A 105 8.71 -7.81 10.19
N GLY A 106 9.97 -7.55 10.52
CA GLY A 106 11.05 -8.53 10.35
C GLY A 106 11.44 -8.80 8.89
N VAL A 107 11.16 -7.87 7.97
CA VAL A 107 11.45 -7.97 6.54
C VAL A 107 12.30 -6.79 6.10
N LYS A 108 13.45 -7.03 5.49
CA LYS A 108 14.34 -5.96 5.06
C LYS A 108 13.83 -5.30 3.77
N VAL A 109 13.36 -4.05 3.88
CA VAL A 109 12.91 -3.22 2.75
C VAL A 109 13.72 -1.94 2.76
N ASP A 110 14.66 -1.82 1.82
CA ASP A 110 15.60 -0.70 1.71
C ASP A 110 15.39 0.17 0.47
N LYS A 111 14.53 -0.26 -0.45
CA LYS A 111 14.15 0.50 -1.66
C LYS A 111 12.71 0.98 -1.56
N TYR A 112 12.50 2.25 -1.87
CA TYR A 112 11.15 2.84 -1.80
C TYR A 112 10.86 3.81 -2.93
N ILE A 113 9.57 3.97 -3.21
CA ILE A 113 9.01 5.04 -4.05
C ILE A 113 7.85 5.69 -3.30
N LEU A 114 7.86 7.02 -3.23
CA LEU A 114 6.79 7.82 -2.66
C LEU A 114 6.03 8.56 -3.76
N PHE A 115 4.70 8.52 -3.66
CA PHE A 115 3.79 9.22 -4.54
C PHE A 115 2.91 10.19 -3.76
N GLY A 116 2.59 11.35 -4.36
CA GLY A 116 1.42 12.13 -4.03
C GLY A 116 0.20 11.63 -4.81
N MET A 117 -0.98 12.12 -4.50
CA MET A 117 -2.21 11.65 -5.16
C MET A 117 -2.28 12.04 -6.64
N ASP A 118 -1.80 13.25 -6.99
CA ASP A 118 -1.72 13.69 -8.39
C ASP A 118 -0.69 12.89 -9.20
N ASN A 119 0.37 12.40 -8.56
CA ASN A 119 1.33 11.50 -9.21
C ASN A 119 0.65 10.18 -9.63
N VAL A 120 -0.07 9.55 -8.69
CA VAL A 120 -0.82 8.31 -8.97
C VAL A 120 -1.86 8.54 -10.07
N GLN A 121 -2.58 9.67 -10.02
CA GLN A 121 -3.53 10.05 -11.05
C GLN A 121 -2.88 10.10 -12.44
N LYS A 122 -1.77 10.84 -12.57
CA LYS A 122 -1.06 11.00 -13.85
C LYS A 122 -0.53 9.68 -14.38
N ILE A 123 -0.02 8.81 -13.52
CA ILE A 123 0.45 7.48 -13.93
C ILE A 123 -0.71 6.66 -14.49
N ILE A 124 -1.84 6.59 -13.81
CA ILE A 124 -3.01 5.83 -14.26
C ILE A 124 -3.56 6.40 -15.58
N ASP A 125 -3.61 7.73 -15.72
CA ASP A 125 -4.04 8.39 -16.97
C ASP A 125 -3.09 8.07 -18.14
N ALA A 126 -1.78 8.11 -17.89
CA ALA A 126 -0.75 7.75 -18.89
C ALA A 126 -0.83 6.27 -19.32
N LEU A 127 -1.29 5.40 -18.42
CA LEU A 127 -1.54 3.98 -18.71
C LEU A 127 -2.90 3.73 -19.42
N GLY A 128 -3.67 4.78 -19.73
CA GLY A 128 -4.97 4.67 -20.39
C GLY A 128 -6.12 4.30 -19.46
N GLY A 129 -5.94 4.42 -18.16
CA GLY A 129 -6.94 4.10 -17.14
C GLY A 129 -6.87 2.65 -16.66
N VAL A 130 -7.77 2.32 -15.74
CA VAL A 130 -7.87 0.99 -15.14
C VAL A 130 -9.33 0.52 -15.07
N PRO A 131 -9.67 -0.69 -15.54
CA PRO A 131 -11.02 -1.24 -15.43
C PRO A 131 -11.26 -1.71 -13.99
N ILE A 132 -12.23 -1.10 -13.31
CA ILE A 132 -12.60 -1.42 -11.93
C ILE A 132 -14.04 -1.91 -11.88
N THR A 133 -14.24 -3.07 -11.25
CA THR A 133 -15.56 -3.58 -10.92
C THR A 133 -16.00 -2.99 -9.59
N VAL A 134 -17.10 -2.24 -9.59
CA VAL A 134 -17.68 -1.60 -8.41
C VAL A 134 -18.97 -2.31 -7.98
N THR A 135 -19.26 -2.28 -6.69
CA THR A 135 -20.56 -2.67 -6.13
C THR A 135 -21.60 -1.55 -6.34
N ASN A 136 -22.88 -1.82 -6.08
CA ASN A 136 -23.91 -0.79 -6.12
C ASN A 136 -23.63 0.34 -5.13
N GLU A 137 -23.19 0.00 -3.90
CA GLU A 137 -22.87 0.99 -2.87
C GLU A 137 -21.67 1.87 -3.26
N GLU A 138 -20.67 1.29 -3.93
CA GLU A 138 -19.51 2.03 -4.43
C GLU A 138 -19.90 2.95 -5.59
N ALA A 139 -20.74 2.47 -6.52
CA ALA A 139 -21.27 3.29 -7.61
C ALA A 139 -22.09 4.48 -7.08
N ASP A 140 -22.99 4.24 -6.12
CA ASP A 140 -23.77 5.29 -5.45
C ASP A 140 -22.88 6.29 -4.74
N TYR A 141 -21.85 5.82 -4.03
CA TYR A 141 -20.89 6.68 -3.35
C TYR A 141 -20.16 7.60 -4.34
N LEU A 142 -19.60 7.02 -5.40
CA LEU A 142 -18.83 7.75 -6.42
C LEU A 142 -19.71 8.76 -7.17
N ASN A 143 -20.94 8.41 -7.51
CA ASN A 143 -21.90 9.30 -8.15
C ASN A 143 -22.35 10.44 -7.23
N ARG A 144 -22.62 10.17 -5.96
CA ARG A 144 -23.07 11.16 -4.97
C ARG A 144 -22.07 12.29 -4.80
N TYR A 145 -20.81 11.96 -4.68
CA TYR A 145 -19.76 12.95 -4.47
C TYR A 145 -19.31 13.62 -5.76
N ARG A 146 -19.84 13.24 -6.92
CA ARG A 146 -19.49 13.75 -8.27
C ARG A 146 -17.99 13.75 -8.58
N ILE A 147 -17.21 13.09 -7.77
CA ILE A 147 -15.74 13.09 -7.83
C ILE A 147 -15.27 12.25 -9.02
N ALA A 148 -16.05 11.23 -9.38
CA ALA A 148 -15.84 10.41 -10.55
C ALA A 148 -16.35 11.03 -11.85
N ARG A 149 -17.07 12.14 -11.80
CA ARG A 149 -17.70 12.81 -12.98
C ARG A 149 -16.77 13.82 -13.65
N ASN A 150 -15.55 13.48 -13.90
CA ASN A 150 -14.77 14.20 -14.89
C ASN A 150 -15.03 13.57 -16.27
N ALA A 151 -14.57 14.22 -17.33
CA ALA A 151 -14.81 13.79 -18.72
C ALA A 151 -14.32 12.37 -19.03
N THR A 152 -13.51 11.77 -18.17
CA THR A 152 -12.91 10.44 -18.33
C THR A 152 -13.59 9.34 -17.50
N THR A 153 -14.55 9.70 -16.64
CA THR A 153 -15.26 8.74 -15.80
C THR A 153 -16.72 8.67 -16.18
N PRO A 154 -17.23 7.52 -16.62
CA PRO A 154 -18.64 7.36 -16.95
C PRO A 154 -19.52 7.48 -15.71
N SER A 155 -20.79 7.90 -15.90
CA SER A 155 -21.80 7.76 -14.87
C SER A 155 -22.02 6.28 -14.54
N MET A 156 -22.00 5.94 -13.25
CA MET A 156 -22.17 4.57 -12.78
C MET A 156 -23.57 4.41 -12.21
N ASP A 157 -24.48 3.83 -12.99
CA ASP A 157 -25.86 3.67 -12.56
C ASP A 157 -26.07 2.48 -11.62
N LYS A 158 -25.18 1.51 -11.67
CA LYS A 158 -25.25 0.25 -10.89
C LYS A 158 -23.87 -0.40 -10.77
N ALA A 159 -23.83 -1.52 -10.04
CA ALA A 159 -22.66 -2.40 -10.03
C ALA A 159 -22.25 -2.80 -11.47
N GLY A 160 -20.97 -2.87 -11.72
CA GLY A 160 -20.41 -3.22 -13.02
C GLY A 160 -18.94 -2.86 -13.14
N THR A 161 -18.36 -3.17 -14.28
CA THR A 161 -16.96 -2.83 -14.58
C THR A 161 -16.93 -1.56 -15.43
N TYR A 162 -16.19 -0.56 -14.97
CA TYR A 162 -16.04 0.74 -15.62
C TYR A 162 -14.56 1.07 -15.79
N LEU A 163 -14.21 1.71 -16.89
CA LEU A 163 -12.86 2.24 -17.08
C LEU A 163 -12.70 3.53 -16.26
N PHE A 164 -11.83 3.48 -15.24
CA PHE A 164 -11.52 4.63 -14.41
C PHE A 164 -10.27 5.34 -14.94
N GLY A 165 -10.37 6.64 -15.20
CA GLY A 165 -9.21 7.51 -15.30
C GLY A 165 -8.55 7.70 -13.93
N GLY A 166 -7.36 8.31 -13.92
CA GLY A 166 -6.55 8.42 -12.71
C GLY A 166 -7.26 9.09 -11.55
N HIS A 167 -8.01 10.17 -11.79
CA HIS A 167 -8.76 10.86 -10.73
C HIS A 167 -9.80 9.94 -10.07
N ALA A 168 -10.61 9.25 -10.86
CA ALA A 168 -11.63 8.32 -10.37
C ALA A 168 -11.00 7.14 -9.61
N ALA A 169 -9.90 6.59 -10.12
CA ALA A 169 -9.18 5.50 -9.47
C ALA A 169 -8.62 5.93 -8.10
N VAL A 170 -8.04 7.14 -7.99
CA VAL A 170 -7.56 7.69 -6.71
C VAL A 170 -8.71 7.85 -5.72
N ILE A 171 -9.87 8.38 -6.16
CA ILE A 171 -11.03 8.52 -5.29
C ILE A 171 -11.58 7.16 -4.86
N TYR A 172 -11.66 6.18 -5.78
CA TYR A 172 -12.06 4.82 -5.46
C TYR A 172 -11.17 4.19 -4.40
N MET A 173 -9.85 4.29 -4.56
CA MET A 173 -8.88 3.79 -3.57
C MET A 173 -9.05 4.43 -2.20
N ARG A 174 -9.63 5.62 -2.08
CA ARG A 174 -9.82 6.37 -0.84
C ARG A 174 -11.17 6.13 -0.16
N ILE A 175 -12.09 5.37 -0.75
CA ILE A 175 -13.39 5.06 -0.15
C ILE A 175 -13.18 4.34 1.19
N ARG A 176 -13.83 4.85 2.25
CA ARG A 176 -13.78 4.31 3.62
C ARG A 176 -15.16 4.10 4.23
N LYS A 177 -16.20 4.65 3.61
CA LYS A 177 -17.56 4.71 4.18
C LYS A 177 -18.54 3.72 3.51
N VAL A 178 -18.03 2.84 2.68
CA VAL A 178 -18.82 1.83 1.95
C VAL A 178 -18.37 0.45 2.41
N GLY A 179 -19.30 -0.44 2.67
CA GLY A 179 -19.04 -1.81 3.12
C GLY A 179 -18.68 -1.97 4.59
N GLY A 180 -18.62 -0.87 5.37
CA GLY A 180 -18.37 -0.90 6.80
C GLY A 180 -16.91 -1.22 7.23
N ASP A 181 -16.01 -1.46 6.28
CA ASP A 181 -14.65 -1.98 6.50
C ASP A 181 -13.54 -0.90 6.60
N GLY A 182 -13.92 0.39 6.59
CA GLY A 182 -13.03 1.51 6.92
C GLY A 182 -11.68 1.51 6.17
N ASP A 183 -10.58 1.50 6.92
CA ASP A 183 -9.23 1.50 6.34
C ASP A 183 -8.84 0.13 5.74
N ALA A 184 -9.39 -0.97 6.23
CA ALA A 184 -9.19 -2.29 5.61
C ALA A 184 -9.78 -2.33 4.19
N GLY A 185 -11.00 -1.78 4.00
CA GLY A 185 -11.63 -1.63 2.69
C GLY A 185 -10.82 -0.74 1.75
N ARG A 186 -10.25 0.35 2.28
CA ARG A 186 -9.34 1.19 1.51
C ARG A 186 -8.10 0.42 1.03
N ASN A 187 -7.45 -0.33 1.92
CA ASN A 187 -6.29 -1.15 1.56
C ASN A 187 -6.66 -2.22 0.52
N ARG A 188 -7.84 -2.85 0.65
CA ARG A 188 -8.34 -3.80 -0.35
C ARG A 188 -8.53 -3.12 -1.71
N ARG A 189 -9.16 -1.95 -1.78
CA ARG A 189 -9.35 -1.20 -3.04
C ARG A 189 -8.02 -0.79 -3.67
N MET A 190 -7.04 -0.40 -2.88
CA MET A 190 -5.70 -0.11 -3.37
C MET A 190 -5.06 -1.36 -4.01
N ARG A 191 -5.13 -2.52 -3.35
CA ARG A 191 -4.67 -3.78 -3.94
C ARG A 191 -5.43 -4.12 -5.22
N THR A 192 -6.76 -3.95 -5.24
CA THR A 192 -7.58 -4.20 -6.43
C THR A 192 -7.10 -3.39 -7.63
N VAL A 193 -6.87 -2.07 -7.47
CA VAL A 193 -6.37 -1.21 -8.55
C VAL A 193 -5.01 -1.69 -9.05
N LEU A 194 -4.07 -1.95 -8.14
CA LEU A 194 -2.73 -2.40 -8.52
C LEU A 194 -2.73 -3.81 -9.14
N SER A 195 -3.54 -4.73 -8.61
CA SER A 195 -3.69 -6.07 -9.19
C SER A 195 -4.30 -6.02 -10.59
N THR A 196 -5.29 -5.15 -10.79
CA THR A 196 -5.91 -4.97 -12.12
C THR A 196 -4.91 -4.38 -13.11
N LEU A 197 -4.13 -3.36 -12.70
CA LEU A 197 -3.06 -2.82 -13.53
C LEU A 197 -2.01 -3.89 -13.86
N ALA A 198 -1.56 -4.66 -12.86
CA ALA A 198 -0.59 -5.72 -13.11
C ALA A 198 -1.10 -6.76 -14.10
N GLN A 199 -2.37 -7.16 -14.01
CA GLN A 199 -3.00 -8.07 -14.97
C GLN A 199 -3.18 -7.47 -16.37
N GLN A 200 -3.50 -6.19 -16.46
CA GLN A 200 -3.61 -5.46 -17.73
C GLN A 200 -2.27 -5.43 -18.48
N TYR A 201 -1.17 -5.39 -17.74
CA TYR A 201 0.18 -5.31 -18.28
C TYR A 201 0.96 -6.64 -18.24
N ARG A 202 0.29 -7.78 -18.06
CA ARG A 202 0.94 -9.10 -17.97
C ARG A 202 1.68 -9.53 -19.24
N ASP A 203 1.19 -9.13 -20.41
CA ASP A 203 1.71 -9.53 -21.72
C ASP A 203 2.42 -8.37 -22.45
N VAL A 204 2.97 -7.41 -21.68
CA VAL A 204 3.60 -6.23 -22.27
C VAL A 204 4.95 -6.55 -22.92
N THR A 205 5.21 -5.88 -24.02
CA THR A 205 6.53 -5.85 -24.64
C THR A 205 7.52 -5.04 -23.80
N LEU A 206 8.81 -5.25 -24.00
CA LEU A 206 9.85 -4.44 -23.33
C LEU A 206 9.65 -2.94 -23.58
N THR A 207 9.28 -2.55 -24.80
CA THR A 207 9.02 -1.13 -25.14
C THR A 207 7.88 -0.55 -24.32
N GLN A 208 6.78 -1.29 -24.16
CA GLN A 208 5.67 -0.86 -23.32
C GLN A 208 6.06 -0.81 -21.83
N ALA A 209 6.81 -1.78 -21.34
CA ALA A 209 7.31 -1.81 -19.97
C ALA A 209 8.23 -0.62 -19.68
N LEU A 210 9.10 -0.24 -20.62
CA LEU A 210 9.94 0.96 -20.50
C LEU A 210 9.10 2.25 -20.52
N ALA A 211 8.00 2.31 -21.30
CA ALA A 211 7.09 3.44 -21.26
C ALA A 211 6.35 3.58 -19.91
N VAL A 212 5.95 2.45 -19.30
CA VAL A 212 5.40 2.43 -17.92
C VAL A 212 6.44 2.95 -16.94
N LEU A 213 7.68 2.46 -17.01
CA LEU A 213 8.77 2.93 -16.15
C LEU A 213 9.00 4.43 -16.29
N SER A 214 9.05 4.96 -17.51
CA SER A 214 9.17 6.40 -17.76
C SER A 214 8.03 7.17 -17.09
N SER A 215 6.78 6.72 -17.26
CA SER A 215 5.63 7.35 -16.60
C SER A 215 5.75 7.37 -15.07
N VAL A 216 6.26 6.31 -14.48
CA VAL A 216 6.51 6.25 -13.02
C VAL A 216 7.62 7.22 -12.62
N THR A 217 8.75 7.21 -13.32
CA THR A 217 9.91 8.07 -13.01
C THR A 217 9.61 9.55 -13.18
N ASP A 218 8.79 9.91 -14.17
CA ASP A 218 8.39 11.29 -14.44
C ASP A 218 7.34 11.80 -13.41
N ASN A 219 6.68 10.88 -12.71
CA ASN A 219 5.56 11.18 -11.81
C ASN A 219 5.75 10.62 -10.40
N LEU A 220 6.96 10.41 -9.90
CA LEU A 220 7.18 10.11 -8.48
C LEU A 220 7.46 11.38 -7.68
N CYS A 221 7.18 11.33 -6.36
CA CYS A 221 7.49 12.43 -5.45
C CYS A 221 8.90 12.31 -4.84
N ASN A 222 9.28 11.12 -4.40
CA ASN A 222 10.57 10.84 -3.78
C ASN A 222 10.93 9.35 -3.92
N THR A 223 12.22 9.05 -4.05
CA THR A 223 12.76 7.69 -4.07
C THR A 223 14.24 7.69 -3.70
N ASN A 224 14.74 6.57 -3.19
CA ASN A 224 16.17 6.30 -3.05
C ASN A 224 16.71 5.38 -4.15
N MET A 225 15.88 5.03 -5.14
CA MET A 225 16.27 4.16 -6.23
C MET A 225 16.99 4.95 -7.32
N SER A 226 18.15 4.46 -7.75
CA SER A 226 18.80 4.91 -8.97
C SER A 226 18.03 4.41 -10.21
N MET A 227 18.34 4.96 -11.39
CA MET A 227 17.79 4.44 -12.66
C MET A 227 18.15 2.96 -12.86
N ASN A 228 19.33 2.54 -12.44
CA ASN A 228 19.73 1.14 -12.52
C ASN A 228 18.87 0.25 -11.59
N ASP A 229 18.58 0.71 -10.36
CA ASP A 229 17.65 -0.01 -9.45
C ASP A 229 16.26 -0.14 -10.06
N MET A 230 15.77 0.90 -10.74
CA MET A 230 14.47 0.90 -11.39
C MET A 230 14.41 -0.04 -12.60
N LEU A 231 15.47 -0.08 -13.40
CA LEU A 231 15.58 -1.04 -14.51
C LEU A 231 15.68 -2.48 -14.01
N GLN A 232 16.38 -2.72 -12.92
CA GLN A 232 16.40 -4.04 -12.27
C GLN A 232 15.00 -4.43 -11.77
N ALA A 233 14.30 -3.52 -11.08
CA ALA A 233 12.93 -3.76 -10.61
C ALA A 233 11.99 -4.07 -11.78
N LEU A 234 12.11 -3.35 -12.90
CA LEU A 234 11.37 -3.65 -14.13
C LEU A 234 11.67 -5.07 -14.63
N GLY A 235 12.96 -5.46 -14.66
CA GLY A 235 13.37 -6.81 -15.05
C GLY A 235 12.76 -7.91 -14.16
N TYR A 236 12.66 -7.68 -12.85
CA TYR A 236 11.99 -8.59 -11.93
C TYR A 236 10.46 -8.60 -12.16
N ALA A 237 9.85 -7.44 -12.34
CA ALA A 237 8.43 -7.33 -12.65
C ALA A 237 8.05 -8.11 -13.92
N MET A 238 8.86 -7.99 -14.97
CA MET A 238 8.64 -8.75 -16.22
C MET A 238 8.75 -10.27 -16.03
N GLN A 239 9.62 -10.73 -15.14
CA GLN A 239 9.75 -12.16 -14.85
C GLN A 239 8.54 -12.77 -14.14
N VAL A 240 7.74 -11.95 -13.46
CA VAL A 240 6.54 -12.36 -12.73
C VAL A 240 5.24 -11.79 -13.34
N ALA A 241 5.31 -11.13 -14.50
CA ALA A 241 4.18 -10.42 -15.10
C ALA A 241 2.97 -11.33 -15.38
N GLY A 242 3.19 -12.62 -15.67
CA GLY A 242 2.12 -13.60 -15.87
C GLY A 242 1.48 -14.13 -14.57
N ALA A 243 2.01 -13.79 -13.42
CA ALA A 243 1.49 -14.27 -12.15
C ALA A 243 0.17 -13.59 -11.79
N THR A 244 -0.75 -14.34 -11.15
CA THR A 244 -1.90 -13.74 -10.48
C THR A 244 -1.41 -13.06 -9.21
N PRO A 245 -1.66 -11.74 -9.05
CA PRO A 245 -1.21 -11.05 -7.84
C PRO A 245 -1.86 -11.60 -6.57
N GLU A 246 -1.06 -11.88 -5.55
CA GLU A 246 -1.50 -12.32 -4.23
C GLU A 246 -1.44 -11.13 -3.26
N GLY A 247 -2.39 -11.04 -2.33
CA GLY A 247 -2.50 -9.89 -1.44
C GLY A 247 -2.63 -10.26 0.02
N LEU A 248 -1.87 -9.59 0.89
CA LEU A 248 -1.96 -9.71 2.34
C LEU A 248 -2.11 -8.33 2.98
N GLN A 249 -2.93 -8.23 4.05
CA GLN A 249 -2.98 -7.06 4.91
C GLN A 249 -2.17 -7.31 6.18
N MET A 250 -1.34 -6.34 6.56
CA MET A 250 -0.60 -6.31 7.80
C MET A 250 -1.00 -5.12 8.67
N PRO A 251 -1.17 -5.32 9.96
CA PRO A 251 -1.34 -6.61 10.64
C PRO A 251 -2.61 -7.33 10.19
N PRO A 252 -2.72 -8.66 10.36
CA PRO A 252 -3.98 -9.37 10.20
C PRO A 252 -4.97 -8.98 11.31
N ASP A 253 -6.27 -9.16 11.08
CA ASP A 253 -7.32 -8.66 11.99
C ASP A 253 -7.16 -9.24 13.41
N GLU A 254 -6.79 -10.50 13.53
CA GLU A 254 -6.57 -11.20 14.81
C GLU A 254 -5.26 -10.80 15.54
N ALA A 255 -4.40 -10.03 14.89
CA ALA A 255 -3.19 -9.44 15.49
C ALA A 255 -3.36 -7.95 15.80
N MET A 256 -4.58 -7.41 15.72
CA MET A 256 -4.88 -6.01 16.00
C MET A 256 -5.97 -5.85 17.06
N GLU A 257 -5.79 -4.87 17.93
CA GLU A 257 -6.80 -4.42 18.88
C GLU A 257 -7.05 -2.92 18.70
N PRO A 258 -8.34 -2.47 18.68
CA PRO A 258 -8.64 -1.05 18.67
C PRO A 258 -8.26 -0.43 20.01
N ILE A 259 -7.56 0.70 19.97
CA ILE A 259 -7.18 1.46 21.15
C ILE A 259 -7.30 2.97 20.86
N THR A 260 -7.72 3.75 21.85
CA THR A 260 -7.63 5.20 21.79
C THR A 260 -6.31 5.64 22.42
N TYR A 261 -5.46 6.29 21.62
CA TYR A 261 -4.17 6.80 22.06
C TYR A 261 -3.97 8.23 21.56
N ALA A 262 -3.60 9.15 22.46
CA ALA A 262 -3.48 10.58 22.18
C ALA A 262 -4.73 11.13 21.43
N ASP A 263 -5.93 10.83 21.96
CA ASP A 263 -7.24 11.22 21.43
C ASP A 263 -7.54 10.73 20.00
N MET A 264 -6.79 9.75 19.51
CA MET A 264 -6.96 9.16 18.19
C MET A 264 -7.37 7.69 18.29
N SER A 265 -8.31 7.28 17.41
CA SER A 265 -8.59 5.85 17.17
C SER A 265 -7.39 5.22 16.48
N THR A 266 -6.77 4.23 17.08
CA THR A 266 -5.55 3.57 16.61
C THR A 266 -5.70 2.05 16.71
N ARG A 267 -4.68 1.34 16.26
CA ARG A 267 -4.57 -0.12 16.40
C ARG A 267 -3.29 -0.46 17.16
N GLN A 268 -3.45 -1.17 18.26
CA GLN A 268 -2.33 -1.84 18.92
C GLN A 268 -2.09 -3.17 18.21
N VAL A 269 -0.82 -3.52 17.99
CA VAL A 269 -0.42 -4.62 17.12
C VAL A 269 0.35 -5.67 17.91
N ASP A 270 0.02 -6.94 17.68
CA ASP A 270 0.89 -8.06 17.98
C ASP A 270 1.90 -8.23 16.82
N PHE A 271 3.09 -7.67 17.01
CA PHE A 271 4.13 -7.72 15.98
C PHE A 271 4.77 -9.10 15.85
N GLU A 272 4.80 -9.93 16.89
CA GLU A 272 5.33 -11.28 16.81
C GLU A 272 4.46 -12.15 15.90
N LYS A 273 3.14 -12.17 16.17
CA LYS A 273 2.19 -12.85 15.29
C LYS A 273 2.24 -12.29 13.87
N SER A 274 2.25 -10.98 13.71
CA SER A 274 2.30 -10.35 12.39
C SER A 274 3.56 -10.71 11.60
N ARG A 275 4.71 -10.83 12.26
CA ARG A 275 5.97 -11.29 11.62
C ARG A 275 5.85 -12.72 11.13
N ASN A 276 5.29 -13.62 11.95
CA ASN A 276 5.10 -15.02 11.60
C ASN A 276 4.16 -15.16 10.39
N ASP A 277 3.05 -14.44 10.38
CA ASP A 277 2.10 -14.47 9.28
C ASP A 277 2.69 -13.87 7.99
N LEU A 278 3.44 -12.77 8.09
CA LEU A 278 4.12 -12.21 6.92
C LEU A 278 5.19 -13.17 6.36
N GLN A 279 5.98 -13.80 7.23
CA GLN A 279 6.99 -14.77 6.80
C GLN A 279 6.33 -15.98 6.12
N ALA A 280 5.25 -16.52 6.69
CA ALA A 280 4.50 -17.62 6.09
C ALA A 280 3.93 -17.26 4.70
N PHE A 281 3.47 -16.02 4.51
CA PHE A 281 3.02 -15.52 3.21
C PHE A 281 4.17 -15.40 2.19
N LEU A 282 5.32 -14.90 2.63
CA LEU A 282 6.50 -14.73 1.76
C LEU A 282 7.11 -16.06 1.34
N ASP A 283 7.19 -17.04 2.23
CA ASP A 283 7.78 -18.36 1.94
C ASP A 283 6.78 -19.38 1.36
N ASN A 284 5.53 -18.97 1.15
CA ASN A 284 4.44 -19.79 0.63
C ASN A 284 4.06 -20.97 1.53
N SER A 285 4.28 -20.83 2.83
CA SER A 285 3.87 -21.82 3.84
C SER A 285 2.51 -21.51 4.46
N PHE A 286 1.78 -20.52 3.93
CA PHE A 286 0.44 -20.16 4.37
C PHE A 286 -0.53 -21.28 3.95
N VAL A 287 -0.96 -22.07 4.92
CA VAL A 287 -2.02 -23.05 4.70
C VAL A 287 -3.35 -22.29 4.80
N VAL A 288 -4.01 -22.06 3.68
CA VAL A 288 -5.40 -21.61 3.69
C VAL A 288 -6.22 -22.79 4.22
N VAL A 289 -6.72 -22.65 5.43
CA VAL A 289 -7.74 -23.57 5.94
C VAL A 289 -9.06 -23.05 5.38
N ASP A 290 -9.55 -23.68 4.31
CA ASP A 290 -10.90 -23.43 3.81
C ASP A 290 -11.89 -23.91 4.89
N ASP A 291 -12.68 -22.98 5.43
CA ASP A 291 -13.84 -23.25 6.30
C ASP A 291 -15.07 -23.60 5.44
#